data_3b37178cf8e9fe111475ce12bb5264f0
#
_entry.id   3b37178cf8e9fe111475ce12bb5264f0
#
_cell.length_a   1.000
_cell.length_b   1.000
_cell.length_c   1.000
_cell.angle_alpha   90.00
_cell.angle_beta   90.00
_cell.angle_gamma   90.00
#
_symmetry.space_group_name_H-M   'P 1'
#
loop_
_entity.id
_entity.type
_entity.pdbx_description
1 polymer ?
#
loop_
_entity_poly.entity_id
_entity_poly.type
_entity_poly.pdbx_seq_one_letter_code
_entity_poly.pdbx_strand_id
1 'polypeptide(L)'
;HRDLHSFPTRRSSDLLRAKAVQIAEINGFDQKLAASVADWESQVDLPGELRKIADRQLTLLTQEDELYPDLLRQISGAPFLLYVWGNLTRRDHNAIGVVGSRQATHYGLSTAKKLSFQIAYAGYTVISGLARGIDTAAHEAALAAKGRTIAVIGSGIGKLYPPENQALAERIAENGAVISEYPVDRLADKQTFPYRNRIVAGWSSGLLVVEAPGRSGSLITAQQAVETGRTVYAVPGPIDKPTSLGCNRLIQQGAKLVVDGNDILDDLMTLFPTAPQAPKTEQPPPPVTDLSLDEKILYDAIGTDESHIDELISRSGLTPATVSATLMRLEMKRLLKPLPGRRYVRLI
;
A
#
# COMPACT_ATOMS: atom_id res chain seq x y z
N HIS A 1 29.13 26.83 5.04
CA HIS A 1 29.57 26.08 6.23
C HIS A 1 29.75 27.06 7.39
N ARG A 2 28.69 27.36 8.13
CA ARG A 2 28.74 27.91 9.47
C ARG A 2 27.99 26.91 10.36
N ASP A 3 28.73 26.52 11.40
CA ASP A 3 28.43 25.42 12.28
C ASP A 3 27.03 25.44 12.89
N LEU A 4 26.26 24.39 12.64
CA LEU A 4 25.07 23.98 13.40
C LEU A 4 25.41 23.55 14.85
N HIS A 5 26.63 23.89 15.34
CA HIS A 5 27.21 23.47 16.64
C HIS A 5 26.99 24.45 17.79
N SER A 6 26.28 25.56 17.59
CA SER A 6 26.13 26.56 18.65
C SER A 6 24.88 26.35 19.56
N PHE A 7 24.01 25.38 19.29
CA PHE A 7 22.98 25.00 20.24
C PHE A 7 23.51 23.87 21.12
N PRO A 8 23.62 24.04 22.44
CA PRO A 8 24.27 23.05 23.32
C PRO A 8 23.46 21.77 23.53
N THR A 9 22.37 21.58 22.81
CA THR A 9 21.43 20.52 23.10
C THR A 9 20.94 19.82 21.84
N ARG A 10 21.06 18.51 21.84
CA ARG A 10 20.72 17.60 20.73
C ARG A 10 19.28 17.06 20.81
N ARG A 11 18.40 17.58 21.68
CA ARG A 11 17.06 17.06 21.92
C ARG A 11 16.02 18.09 21.54
N SER A 12 14.96 17.68 20.83
CA SER A 12 13.82 18.51 20.48
C SER A 12 13.11 19.13 21.69
N SER A 13 13.18 18.44 22.86
CA SER A 13 12.67 18.97 24.15
C SER A 13 13.37 20.24 24.63
N ASP A 14 14.62 20.47 24.22
CA ASP A 14 15.36 21.65 24.62
C ASP A 14 14.95 22.89 23.83
N LEU A 15 14.51 22.69 22.57
CA LEU A 15 13.93 23.75 21.75
C LEU A 15 12.65 24.32 22.40
N LEU A 16 11.79 23.44 22.94
CA LEU A 16 10.54 23.85 23.63
C LEU A 16 10.79 24.57 24.96
N ARG A 17 11.98 24.47 25.53
CA ARG A 17 12.40 25.19 26.76
C ARG A 17 13.22 26.44 26.46
N ALA A 18 13.62 26.65 25.21
CA ALA A 18 14.47 27.76 24.82
C ALA A 18 13.67 29.07 24.76
N LYS A 19 14.33 30.20 25.05
CA LYS A 19 13.71 31.52 24.88
C LYS A 19 13.63 31.89 23.41
N ALA A 20 12.62 32.71 23.04
CA ALA A 20 12.39 33.15 21.66
C ALA A 20 13.66 33.72 20.99
N VAL A 21 14.49 34.46 21.72
CA VAL A 21 15.75 35.04 21.20
C VAL A 21 16.72 33.93 20.78
N GLN A 22 16.84 32.86 21.57
CA GLN A 22 17.72 31.74 21.27
C GLN A 22 17.21 30.92 20.06
N ILE A 23 15.89 30.78 19.93
CA ILE A 23 15.27 30.11 18.78
C ILE A 23 15.45 30.92 17.50
N ALA A 24 15.36 32.26 17.59
CA ALA A 24 15.53 33.16 16.43
C ALA A 24 16.98 33.15 15.86
N GLU A 25 17.97 32.67 16.62
CA GLU A 25 19.36 32.50 16.16
C GLU A 25 19.51 31.27 15.24
N ILE A 26 18.52 30.36 15.23
CA ILE A 26 18.53 29.16 14.39
C ILE A 26 18.17 29.57 12.95
N ASN A 27 18.98 29.15 12.00
CA ASN A 27 18.74 29.44 10.59
C ASN A 27 17.36 28.89 10.13
N GLY A 28 16.52 29.75 9.58
CA GLY A 28 15.17 29.43 9.14
C GLY A 28 14.06 29.83 10.12
N PHE A 29 14.41 30.32 11.33
CA PHE A 29 13.43 30.88 12.27
C PHE A 29 13.44 32.41 12.20
N ASP A 30 12.30 32.99 11.82
CA ASP A 30 12.08 34.40 12.02
C ASP A 30 11.61 34.68 13.46
N GLN A 31 11.60 35.97 13.85
CA GLN A 31 11.21 36.37 15.21
C GLN A 31 9.79 35.94 15.58
N LYS A 32 8.86 35.94 14.60
CA LYS A 32 7.47 35.55 14.81
C LYS A 32 7.34 34.07 15.07
N LEU A 33 8.02 33.25 14.26
CA LEU A 33 8.04 31.80 14.43
C LEU A 33 8.74 31.41 15.74
N ALA A 34 9.86 32.05 16.07
CA ALA A 34 10.59 31.84 17.31
C ALA A 34 9.73 32.17 18.55
N ALA A 35 9.00 33.27 18.51
CA ALA A 35 8.05 33.64 19.58
C ALA A 35 6.91 32.63 19.70
N SER A 36 6.35 32.17 18.59
CA SER A 36 5.28 31.15 18.57
C SER A 36 5.75 29.82 19.15
N VAL A 37 6.97 29.37 18.82
CA VAL A 37 7.53 28.14 19.38
C VAL A 37 7.84 28.29 20.87
N ALA A 38 8.34 29.45 21.33
CA ALA A 38 8.62 29.69 22.74
C ALA A 38 7.35 29.76 23.61
N ASP A 39 6.22 30.17 23.00
CA ASP A 39 4.90 30.29 23.67
C ASP A 39 3.97 29.12 23.36
N TRP A 40 4.51 27.96 23.02
CA TRP A 40 3.74 26.79 22.61
C TRP A 40 2.71 26.33 23.66
N GLU A 41 3.00 26.48 24.95
CA GLU A 41 2.11 26.08 26.04
C GLU A 41 0.79 26.86 26.06
N SER A 42 0.80 28.12 25.63
CA SER A 42 -0.42 28.93 25.53
C SER A 42 -1.24 28.61 24.25
N GLN A 43 -0.59 28.03 23.25
CA GLN A 43 -1.18 27.78 21.92
C GLN A 43 -1.67 26.35 21.75
N VAL A 44 -1.20 25.39 22.57
CA VAL A 44 -1.48 23.95 22.43
C VAL A 44 -2.20 23.44 23.66
N ASP A 45 -3.43 22.93 23.50
CA ASP A 45 -4.12 22.18 24.54
C ASP A 45 -3.59 20.74 24.60
N LEU A 46 -2.37 20.59 25.14
CA LEU A 46 -1.72 19.28 25.27
C LEU A 46 -2.54 18.31 26.16
N PRO A 47 -3.10 18.73 27.33
CA PRO A 47 -3.95 17.84 28.12
C PRO A 47 -5.20 17.36 27.37
N GLY A 48 -5.81 18.23 26.57
CA GLY A 48 -6.95 17.87 25.72
C GLY A 48 -6.57 16.90 24.63
N GLU A 49 -5.42 17.09 23.96
CA GLU A 49 -4.94 16.17 22.95
C GLU A 49 -4.60 14.79 23.52
N LEU A 50 -3.93 14.73 24.67
CA LEU A 50 -3.63 13.46 25.37
C LEU A 50 -4.90 12.69 25.77
N ARG A 51 -5.94 13.39 26.21
CA ARG A 51 -7.26 12.76 26.48
C ARG A 51 -7.85 12.14 25.22
N LYS A 52 -7.84 12.86 24.08
CA LYS A 52 -8.35 12.35 22.80
C LYS A 52 -7.59 11.12 22.30
N ILE A 53 -6.27 11.09 22.52
CA ILE A 53 -5.41 9.94 22.22
C ILE A 53 -5.84 8.74 23.07
N ALA A 54 -6.00 8.92 24.38
CA ALA A 54 -6.40 7.88 25.30
C ALA A 54 -7.81 7.35 24.98
N ASP A 55 -8.79 8.24 24.79
CA ASP A 55 -10.19 7.90 24.48
C ASP A 55 -10.33 7.07 23.20
N ARG A 56 -9.44 7.28 22.21
CA ARG A 56 -9.43 6.56 20.95
C ARG A 56 -8.43 5.39 20.91
N GLN A 57 -7.76 5.12 22.03
CA GLN A 57 -6.75 4.07 22.13
C GLN A 57 -5.66 4.17 21.06
N LEU A 58 -5.23 5.41 20.76
CA LEU A 58 -4.16 5.65 19.79
C LEU A 58 -2.80 5.43 20.45
N THR A 59 -1.87 4.88 19.67
CA THR A 59 -0.46 4.81 20.05
C THR A 59 0.29 5.97 19.38
N LEU A 60 1.22 6.57 20.10
CA LEU A 60 2.17 7.53 19.54
C LEU A 60 3.45 6.80 19.16
N LEU A 61 3.93 7.03 17.96
CA LEU A 61 5.15 6.44 17.43
C LEU A 61 6.15 7.55 17.08
N THR A 62 7.32 7.49 17.66
CA THR A 62 8.42 8.46 17.45
C THR A 62 9.53 7.83 16.62
N GLN A 63 10.46 8.64 16.13
CA GLN A 63 11.65 8.16 15.41
C GLN A 63 12.58 7.28 16.25
N GLU A 64 12.47 7.30 17.58
CA GLU A 64 13.27 6.50 18.50
C GLU A 64 12.71 5.09 18.71
N ASP A 65 11.44 4.87 18.33
CA ASP A 65 10.77 3.58 18.51
C ASP A 65 11.26 2.53 17.49
N GLU A 66 11.37 1.28 17.93
CA GLU A 66 11.81 0.17 17.07
C GLU A 66 10.85 -0.12 15.91
N LEU A 67 9.57 0.20 16.06
CA LEU A 67 8.56 0.00 15.02
C LEU A 67 8.49 1.17 14.03
N TYR A 68 9.25 2.26 14.28
CA TYR A 68 9.32 3.35 13.31
C TYR A 68 10.12 2.88 12.08
N PRO A 69 9.55 2.98 10.87
CA PRO A 69 10.16 2.39 9.67
C PRO A 69 11.53 3.03 9.34
N ASP A 70 12.53 2.19 9.14
CA ASP A 70 13.89 2.66 8.86
C ASP A 70 13.97 3.48 7.58
N LEU A 71 13.23 3.07 6.56
CA LEU A 71 13.13 3.80 5.31
C LEU A 71 12.51 5.19 5.49
N LEU A 72 11.46 5.30 6.33
CA LEU A 72 10.84 6.58 6.63
C LEU A 72 11.75 7.50 7.46
N ARG A 73 12.56 6.92 8.36
CA ARG A 73 13.52 7.67 9.17
C ARG A 73 14.58 8.38 8.33
N GLN A 74 14.91 7.84 7.16
CA GLN A 74 15.96 8.32 6.26
C GLN A 74 15.54 9.49 5.36
N ILE A 75 14.23 9.76 5.20
CA ILE A 75 13.82 10.84 4.30
C ILE A 75 14.03 12.22 4.92
N SER A 76 14.27 13.22 4.07
CA SER A 76 14.24 14.62 4.49
C SER A 76 12.85 14.98 4.99
N GLY A 77 12.75 15.53 6.21
CA GLY A 77 11.47 15.85 6.83
C GLY A 77 10.68 14.62 7.30
N ALA A 78 11.36 13.56 7.75
CA ALA A 78 10.72 12.43 8.41
C ALA A 78 9.83 12.92 9.59
N PRO A 79 8.60 12.39 9.75
CA PRO A 79 7.74 12.77 10.86
C PRO A 79 8.39 12.50 12.21
N PHE A 80 8.41 13.48 13.11
CA PHE A 80 8.89 13.28 14.49
C PHE A 80 7.97 12.37 15.29
N LEU A 81 6.65 12.48 15.01
CA LEU A 81 5.59 11.79 15.71
C LEU A 81 4.54 11.33 14.74
N LEU A 82 4.07 10.12 14.91
CA LEU A 82 2.92 9.57 14.21
C LEU A 82 1.86 9.09 15.21
N TYR A 83 0.62 9.45 14.96
CA TYR A 83 -0.55 8.90 15.60
C TYR A 83 -0.91 7.59 14.90
N VAL A 84 -1.06 6.53 15.65
CA VAL A 84 -1.31 5.17 15.14
C VAL A 84 -2.63 4.66 15.71
N TRP A 85 -3.56 4.35 14.84
CA TRP A 85 -4.78 3.62 15.15
C TRP A 85 -4.69 2.21 14.58
N GLY A 86 -4.65 1.20 15.45
CA GLY A 86 -4.36 -0.18 15.13
C GLY A 86 -2.97 -0.61 15.60
N ASN A 87 -2.37 -1.60 14.95
CA ASN A 87 -1.11 -2.19 15.37
C ASN A 87 -0.08 -2.21 14.26
N LEU A 88 1.13 -1.72 14.56
CA LEU A 88 2.30 -1.88 13.72
C LEU A 88 3.12 -3.11 14.14
N THR A 89 3.78 -3.71 13.20
CA THR A 89 4.67 -4.85 13.39
C THR A 89 5.96 -4.65 12.58
N ARG A 90 7.00 -5.40 12.88
CA ARG A 90 8.25 -5.37 12.07
C ARG A 90 8.04 -5.75 10.60
N ARG A 91 6.98 -6.48 10.26
CA ARG A 91 6.62 -6.80 8.86
C ARG A 91 6.30 -5.54 8.06
N ASP A 92 5.80 -4.50 8.72
CA ASP A 92 5.41 -3.25 8.07
C ASP A 92 6.61 -2.41 7.60
N HIS A 93 7.84 -2.79 7.98
CA HIS A 93 9.07 -2.23 7.38
C HIS A 93 9.20 -2.61 5.90
N ASN A 94 8.62 -3.75 5.47
CA ASN A 94 8.58 -4.20 4.08
C ASN A 94 7.24 -3.83 3.46
N ALA A 95 7.07 -2.57 3.12
CA ALA A 95 5.84 -2.04 2.56
C ALA A 95 6.01 -1.64 1.08
N ILE A 96 4.96 -1.85 0.30
CA ILE A 96 4.83 -1.37 -1.08
C ILE A 96 3.76 -0.29 -1.12
N GLY A 97 4.13 0.89 -1.58
CA GLY A 97 3.20 1.98 -1.81
C GLY A 97 2.35 1.72 -3.05
N VAL A 98 1.04 1.90 -2.94
CA VAL A 98 0.13 1.78 -4.09
C VAL A 98 -0.68 3.06 -4.18
N VAL A 99 -0.55 3.78 -5.29
CA VAL A 99 -1.23 5.07 -5.49
C VAL A 99 -1.81 5.18 -6.89
N GLY A 100 -2.76 6.11 -7.07
CA GLY A 100 -3.32 6.37 -8.38
C GLY A 100 -4.46 7.37 -8.38
N SER A 101 -5.27 7.32 -9.44
CA SER A 101 -6.39 8.21 -9.65
C SER A 101 -7.49 8.02 -8.60
N ARG A 102 -8.06 9.14 -8.13
CA ARG A 102 -9.27 9.14 -7.30
C ARG A 102 -10.54 8.84 -8.11
N GLN A 103 -10.48 9.07 -9.41
CA GLN A 103 -11.53 8.77 -10.40
C GLN A 103 -11.00 7.69 -11.36
N ALA A 104 -10.71 6.52 -10.79
CA ALA A 104 -10.15 5.42 -11.53
C ALA A 104 -11.19 4.75 -12.43
N THR A 105 -10.74 4.27 -13.59
CA THR A 105 -11.55 3.46 -14.49
C THR A 105 -11.74 2.05 -13.92
N HIS A 106 -12.65 1.27 -14.52
CA HIS A 106 -12.80 -0.15 -14.18
C HIS A 106 -11.49 -0.93 -14.37
N TYR A 107 -10.73 -0.62 -15.43
CA TYR A 107 -9.40 -1.18 -15.65
C TYR A 107 -8.45 -0.85 -14.49
N GLY A 108 -8.34 0.44 -14.10
CA GLY A 108 -7.51 0.86 -12.99
C GLY A 108 -7.89 0.18 -11.68
N LEU A 109 -9.19 0.12 -11.35
CA LEU A 109 -9.67 -0.52 -10.12
C LEU A 109 -9.39 -2.03 -10.11
N SER A 110 -9.65 -2.75 -11.21
CA SER A 110 -9.41 -4.19 -11.29
C SER A 110 -7.91 -4.51 -11.22
N THR A 111 -7.09 -3.71 -11.89
CA THR A 111 -5.63 -3.86 -11.86
C THR A 111 -5.06 -3.55 -10.46
N ALA A 112 -5.53 -2.48 -9.81
CA ALA A 112 -5.13 -2.18 -8.43
C ALA A 112 -5.48 -3.34 -7.48
N LYS A 113 -6.69 -3.90 -7.60
CA LYS A 113 -7.13 -5.05 -6.81
C LYS A 113 -6.25 -6.28 -7.08
N LYS A 114 -5.98 -6.62 -8.34
CA LYS A 114 -5.13 -7.75 -8.71
C LYS A 114 -3.74 -7.62 -8.11
N LEU A 115 -3.06 -6.50 -8.40
CA LEU A 115 -1.66 -6.31 -8.00
C LEU A 115 -1.51 -6.18 -6.47
N SER A 116 -2.38 -5.42 -5.82
CA SER A 116 -2.34 -5.27 -4.35
C SER A 116 -2.65 -6.58 -3.62
N PHE A 117 -3.55 -7.41 -4.18
CA PHE A 117 -3.79 -8.75 -3.65
C PHE A 117 -2.53 -9.60 -3.72
N GLN A 118 -1.86 -9.64 -4.89
CA GLN A 118 -0.63 -10.42 -5.08
C GLN A 118 0.49 -9.95 -4.15
N ILE A 119 0.70 -8.63 -4.02
CA ILE A 119 1.69 -8.02 -3.11
C ILE A 119 1.41 -8.42 -1.65
N ALA A 120 0.16 -8.27 -1.21
CA ALA A 120 -0.24 -8.59 0.16
C ALA A 120 -0.18 -10.10 0.44
N TYR A 121 -0.58 -10.94 -0.52
CA TYR A 121 -0.49 -12.40 -0.44
C TYR A 121 0.95 -12.90 -0.34
N ALA A 122 1.89 -12.22 -1.00
CA ALA A 122 3.33 -12.48 -0.90
C ALA A 122 3.94 -12.05 0.45
N GLY A 123 3.15 -11.45 1.36
CA GLY A 123 3.60 -11.08 2.71
C GLY A 123 4.11 -9.65 2.86
N TYR A 124 4.07 -8.84 1.81
CA TYR A 124 4.37 -7.41 1.89
C TYR A 124 3.17 -6.62 2.42
N THR A 125 3.45 -5.56 3.17
CA THR A 125 2.41 -4.63 3.62
C THR A 125 2.08 -3.65 2.49
N VAL A 126 0.79 -3.52 2.14
CA VAL A 126 0.33 -2.50 1.21
C VAL A 126 0.15 -1.18 1.95
N ILE A 127 0.84 -0.12 1.52
CA ILE A 127 0.67 1.21 2.10
C ILE A 127 0.06 2.16 1.08
N SER A 128 -0.95 2.93 1.48
CA SER A 128 -1.62 3.88 0.62
C SER A 128 -2.25 5.03 1.40
N GLY A 129 -2.92 5.95 0.70
CA GLY A 129 -3.42 7.20 1.26
C GLY A 129 -4.88 7.19 1.68
N LEU A 130 -5.59 6.08 1.63
CA LEU A 130 -7.01 5.97 1.95
C LEU A 130 -7.91 6.88 1.09
N ALA A 131 -7.43 7.41 -0.03
CA ALA A 131 -8.22 8.21 -0.94
C ALA A 131 -9.22 7.33 -1.72
N ARG A 132 -10.20 7.97 -2.37
CA ARG A 132 -11.10 7.30 -3.33
C ARG A 132 -10.31 6.61 -4.45
N GLY A 133 -10.91 5.67 -5.12
CA GLY A 133 -10.36 5.04 -6.32
C GLY A 133 -9.26 4.03 -6.02
N ILE A 134 -8.07 4.23 -6.55
CA ILE A 134 -6.97 3.26 -6.49
C ILE A 134 -6.58 2.93 -5.05
N ASP A 135 -6.46 3.93 -4.17
CA ASP A 135 -6.07 3.73 -2.77
C ASP A 135 -7.06 2.81 -2.04
N THR A 136 -8.37 3.10 -2.19
CA THR A 136 -9.45 2.26 -1.63
C THR A 136 -9.36 0.82 -2.16
N ALA A 137 -9.22 0.65 -3.48
CA ALA A 137 -9.12 -0.67 -4.12
C ALA A 137 -7.89 -1.46 -3.63
N ALA A 138 -6.77 -0.77 -3.40
CA ALA A 138 -5.54 -1.37 -2.89
C ALA A 138 -5.72 -1.90 -1.46
N HIS A 139 -6.30 -1.10 -0.56
CA HIS A 139 -6.57 -1.52 0.81
C HIS A 139 -7.56 -2.69 0.88
N GLU A 140 -8.67 -2.61 0.12
CA GLU A 140 -9.65 -3.70 0.05
C GLU A 140 -9.03 -5.02 -0.41
N ALA A 141 -8.16 -4.96 -1.43
CA ALA A 141 -7.49 -6.14 -1.96
C ALA A 141 -6.48 -6.74 -0.98
N ALA A 142 -5.73 -5.91 -0.27
CA ALA A 142 -4.81 -6.38 0.75
C ALA A 142 -5.56 -7.09 1.90
N LEU A 143 -6.69 -6.54 2.35
CA LEU A 143 -7.55 -7.18 3.35
C LEU A 143 -8.17 -8.49 2.82
N ALA A 144 -8.59 -8.53 1.54
CA ALA A 144 -9.12 -9.74 0.91
C ALA A 144 -8.06 -10.86 0.81
N ALA A 145 -6.79 -10.51 0.63
CA ALA A 145 -5.66 -11.44 0.67
C ALA A 145 -5.31 -11.90 2.10
N LYS A 146 -6.05 -11.45 3.14
CA LYS A 146 -5.70 -11.62 4.56
C LYS A 146 -4.29 -11.10 4.88
N GLY A 147 -3.81 -10.16 4.08
CA GLY A 147 -2.54 -9.47 4.26
C GLY A 147 -2.67 -8.20 5.08
N ARG A 148 -1.54 -7.55 5.32
CA ARG A 148 -1.48 -6.31 6.08
C ARG A 148 -1.58 -5.10 5.17
N THR A 149 -2.23 -4.05 5.68
CA THR A 149 -2.26 -2.76 4.98
C THR A 149 -2.21 -1.59 5.96
N ILE A 150 -1.55 -0.51 5.53
CA ILE A 150 -1.40 0.73 6.31
C ILE A 150 -1.98 1.88 5.51
N ALA A 151 -2.93 2.59 6.12
CA ALA A 151 -3.47 3.80 5.57
C ALA A 151 -2.78 5.02 6.21
N VAL A 152 -2.11 5.83 5.40
CA VAL A 152 -1.59 7.12 5.86
C VAL A 152 -2.60 8.18 5.46
N ILE A 153 -3.09 8.97 6.42
CA ILE A 153 -4.14 9.97 6.15
C ILE A 153 -3.59 11.40 6.24
N GLY A 154 -4.21 12.33 5.51
CA GLY A 154 -3.85 13.74 5.49
C GLY A 154 -4.69 14.60 6.44
N SER A 155 -5.33 13.99 7.43
CA SER A 155 -6.12 14.62 8.50
C SER A 155 -5.78 13.98 9.82
N GLY A 156 -6.24 14.52 10.93
CA GLY A 156 -6.24 13.82 12.21
C GLY A 156 -7.17 12.59 12.17
N ILE A 157 -6.87 11.59 12.99
CA ILE A 157 -7.64 10.32 13.06
C ILE A 157 -9.09 10.56 13.47
N GLY A 158 -9.36 11.58 14.29
CA GLY A 158 -10.71 11.97 14.67
C GLY A 158 -11.51 12.70 13.60
N LYS A 159 -10.89 13.07 12.48
CA LYS A 159 -11.48 13.80 11.35
C LYS A 159 -11.14 13.13 10.02
N LEU A 160 -11.33 11.81 9.96
CA LEU A 160 -10.98 10.98 8.81
C LEU A 160 -11.59 11.51 7.50
N TYR A 161 -10.77 11.55 6.46
CA TYR A 161 -11.18 11.95 5.11
C TYR A 161 -10.60 10.98 4.05
N PRO A 162 -11.39 10.54 3.09
CA PRO A 162 -12.82 10.85 2.87
C PRO A 162 -13.74 10.08 3.84
N PRO A 163 -14.87 10.66 4.26
CA PRO A 163 -15.74 10.07 5.29
C PRO A 163 -16.35 8.73 4.88
N GLU A 164 -16.58 8.49 3.59
CA GLU A 164 -17.09 7.21 3.08
C GLU A 164 -16.14 6.03 3.31
N ASN A 165 -14.85 6.29 3.54
CA ASN A 165 -13.86 5.26 3.83
C ASN A 165 -13.71 4.98 5.35
N GLN A 166 -14.61 5.47 6.19
CA GLN A 166 -14.58 5.24 7.64
C GLN A 166 -14.61 3.73 7.96
N ALA A 167 -15.55 2.98 7.42
CA ALA A 167 -15.66 1.54 7.63
C ALA A 167 -14.45 0.76 7.09
N LEU A 168 -13.82 1.25 6.02
CA LEU A 168 -12.58 0.67 5.52
C LEU A 168 -11.41 0.95 6.49
N ALA A 169 -11.33 2.16 7.04
CA ALA A 169 -10.31 2.53 8.03
C ALA A 169 -10.39 1.66 9.30
N GLU A 170 -11.59 1.37 9.78
CA GLU A 170 -11.84 0.47 10.92
C GLU A 170 -11.29 -0.93 10.63
N ARG A 171 -11.61 -1.51 9.49
CA ARG A 171 -11.09 -2.81 9.05
C ARG A 171 -9.57 -2.82 8.85
N ILE A 172 -9.00 -1.69 8.40
CA ILE A 172 -7.54 -1.53 8.28
C ILE A 172 -6.91 -1.53 9.68
N ALA A 173 -7.47 -0.79 10.63
CA ALA A 173 -6.96 -0.72 12.00
C ALA A 173 -6.97 -2.10 12.70
N GLU A 174 -7.93 -2.97 12.39
CA GLU A 174 -7.98 -4.35 12.90
C GLU A 174 -6.84 -5.25 12.36
N ASN A 175 -6.39 -5.02 11.10
CA ASN A 175 -5.45 -5.90 10.39
C ASN A 175 -4.14 -5.21 9.98
N GLY A 176 -3.92 -4.01 10.47
CA GLY A 176 -2.79 -3.15 10.17
C GLY A 176 -2.85 -1.88 10.99
N ALA A 177 -2.75 -0.71 10.35
CA ALA A 177 -2.86 0.57 11.03
C ALA A 177 -3.35 1.70 10.13
N VAL A 178 -4.02 2.68 10.74
CA VAL A 178 -4.27 4.00 10.16
C VAL A 178 -3.31 4.99 10.83
N ILE A 179 -2.55 5.73 10.03
CA ILE A 179 -1.46 6.58 10.49
C ILE A 179 -1.74 8.03 10.14
N SER A 180 -1.48 8.92 11.07
CA SER A 180 -1.50 10.36 10.83
C SER A 180 -0.31 11.07 11.49
N GLU A 181 0.22 12.10 10.82
CA GLU A 181 1.18 13.04 11.41
C GLU A 181 0.48 14.21 12.10
N TYR A 182 -0.83 14.31 11.97
CA TYR A 182 -1.60 15.47 12.44
C TYR A 182 -2.32 15.18 13.75
N PRO A 183 -2.53 16.22 14.61
CA PRO A 183 -3.35 16.12 15.80
C PRO A 183 -4.73 15.52 15.52
N VAL A 184 -5.33 14.91 16.53
CA VAL A 184 -6.54 14.07 16.39
C VAL A 184 -7.69 14.77 15.64
N ASP A 185 -7.94 16.04 15.91
CA ASP A 185 -9.07 16.78 15.32
C ASP A 185 -8.68 17.67 14.13
N ARG A 186 -7.47 17.56 13.61
CA ARG A 186 -7.03 18.32 12.43
C ARG A 186 -7.84 17.95 11.18
N LEU A 187 -8.49 18.91 10.57
CA LEU A 187 -9.20 18.75 9.29
C LEU A 187 -8.21 18.60 8.14
N ALA A 188 -8.59 17.79 7.15
CA ALA A 188 -7.86 17.71 5.89
C ALA A 188 -8.00 18.99 5.09
N ASP A 189 -6.92 19.43 4.45
CA ASP A 189 -6.91 20.53 3.51
C ASP A 189 -6.04 20.24 2.26
N LYS A 190 -6.00 21.17 1.31
CA LYS A 190 -5.25 20.97 0.06
C LYS A 190 -3.74 20.86 0.27
N GLN A 191 -3.20 21.38 1.37
CA GLN A 191 -1.77 21.35 1.69
C GLN A 191 -1.38 20.05 2.39
N THR A 192 -2.27 19.50 3.23
CA THR A 192 -1.98 18.30 4.00
C THR A 192 -1.81 17.06 3.14
N PHE A 193 -2.50 16.96 1.98
CA PHE A 193 -2.41 15.77 1.11
C PHE A 193 -1.03 15.61 0.46
N PRO A 194 -0.46 16.61 -0.24
CA PRO A 194 0.90 16.50 -0.78
C PRO A 194 1.95 16.26 0.30
N TYR A 195 1.78 16.87 1.46
CA TYR A 195 2.69 16.71 2.58
C TYR A 195 2.66 15.30 3.16
N ARG A 196 1.47 14.71 3.32
CA ARG A 196 1.27 13.34 3.73
C ARG A 196 1.89 12.33 2.76
N ASN A 197 1.83 12.59 1.45
CA ASN A 197 2.30 11.66 0.42
C ASN A 197 3.79 11.27 0.60
N ARG A 198 4.63 12.16 1.18
CA ARG A 198 6.03 11.84 1.50
C ARG A 198 6.16 10.67 2.47
N ILE A 199 5.17 10.48 3.35
CA ILE A 199 5.17 9.37 4.29
C ILE A 199 4.89 8.06 3.55
N VAL A 200 3.91 8.05 2.63
CA VAL A 200 3.65 6.87 1.78
C VAL A 200 4.88 6.51 0.95
N ALA A 201 5.46 7.48 0.25
CA ALA A 201 6.66 7.29 -0.57
C ALA A 201 7.86 6.85 0.27
N GLY A 202 8.13 7.57 1.37
CA GLY A 202 9.30 7.35 2.22
C GLY A 202 9.28 6.04 3.00
N TRP A 203 8.09 5.57 3.40
CA TRP A 203 7.94 4.29 4.08
C TRP A 203 8.11 3.10 3.13
N SER A 204 7.77 3.26 1.87
CA SER A 204 7.71 2.17 0.91
C SER A 204 9.10 1.73 0.44
N SER A 205 9.30 0.41 0.27
CA SER A 205 10.45 -0.15 -0.45
C SER A 205 10.39 0.12 -1.95
N GLY A 206 9.17 0.29 -2.48
CA GLY A 206 8.88 0.69 -3.86
C GLY A 206 7.46 1.24 -3.98
N LEU A 207 7.20 2.04 -4.99
CA LEU A 207 5.91 2.69 -5.22
C LEU A 207 5.29 2.26 -6.54
N LEU A 208 4.10 1.67 -6.48
CA LEU A 208 3.29 1.30 -7.64
C LEU A 208 2.27 2.40 -7.97
N VAL A 209 2.32 2.90 -9.20
CA VAL A 209 1.32 3.82 -9.76
C VAL A 209 0.45 3.05 -10.75
N VAL A 210 -0.84 2.85 -10.41
CA VAL A 210 -1.73 1.99 -11.22
C VAL A 210 -2.40 2.76 -12.34
N GLU A 211 -2.93 3.91 -12.07
CA GLU A 211 -3.58 4.77 -13.06
C GLU A 211 -3.41 6.23 -12.64
N ALA A 212 -2.94 7.07 -13.57
CA ALA A 212 -2.72 8.49 -13.30
C ALA A 212 -2.95 9.33 -14.55
N PRO A 213 -3.92 10.26 -14.55
CA PRO A 213 -3.97 11.29 -15.59
C PRO A 213 -2.73 12.20 -15.52
N GLY A 214 -2.46 12.92 -16.62
CA GLY A 214 -1.24 13.73 -16.78
C GLY A 214 -1.00 14.81 -15.71
N ARG A 215 -2.04 15.18 -14.94
CA ARG A 215 -1.96 16.04 -13.75
C ARG A 215 -2.67 15.34 -12.61
N SER A 216 -1.94 14.51 -11.84
CA SER A 216 -2.47 13.73 -10.73
C SER A 216 -1.61 13.92 -9.49
N GLY A 217 -2.26 13.93 -8.30
CA GLY A 217 -1.54 13.92 -7.03
C GLY A 217 -0.67 12.67 -6.82
N SER A 218 -1.00 11.55 -7.46
CA SER A 218 -0.17 10.34 -7.44
C SER A 218 1.19 10.52 -8.12
N LEU A 219 1.28 11.43 -9.12
CA LEU A 219 2.57 11.77 -9.75
C LEU A 219 3.48 12.57 -8.80
N ILE A 220 2.90 13.35 -7.88
CA ILE A 220 3.67 14.01 -6.82
C ILE A 220 4.27 12.94 -5.89
N THR A 221 3.49 11.92 -5.53
CA THR A 221 3.98 10.81 -4.71
C THR A 221 5.09 10.02 -5.44
N ALA A 222 4.92 9.81 -6.75
CA ALA A 222 5.95 9.15 -7.57
C ALA A 222 7.26 9.96 -7.61
N GLN A 223 7.16 11.28 -7.75
CA GLN A 223 8.32 12.16 -7.71
C GLN A 223 9.02 12.09 -6.34
N GLN A 224 8.26 12.15 -5.25
CA GLN A 224 8.81 12.01 -3.89
C GLN A 224 9.46 10.64 -3.66
N ALA A 225 8.93 9.57 -4.26
CA ALA A 225 9.54 8.24 -4.20
C ALA A 225 10.90 8.23 -4.90
N VAL A 226 11.02 8.81 -6.09
CA VAL A 226 12.31 8.95 -6.80
C VAL A 226 13.31 9.77 -5.98
N GLU A 227 12.88 10.92 -5.43
CA GLU A 227 13.72 11.82 -4.63
C GLU A 227 14.25 11.13 -3.35
N THR A 228 13.51 10.15 -2.85
CA THR A 228 13.92 9.35 -1.68
C THR A 228 14.59 8.02 -2.04
N GLY A 229 14.94 7.82 -3.32
CA GLY A 229 15.66 6.63 -3.79
C GLY A 229 14.80 5.36 -3.86
N ARG A 230 13.48 5.49 -3.99
CA ARG A 230 12.56 4.35 -4.13
C ARG A 230 12.34 4.00 -5.60
N THR A 231 12.29 2.71 -5.90
CA THR A 231 11.89 2.27 -7.25
C THR A 231 10.43 2.63 -7.49
N VAL A 232 10.16 3.25 -8.63
CA VAL A 232 8.80 3.53 -9.09
C VAL A 232 8.40 2.50 -10.14
N TYR A 233 7.26 1.88 -9.90
CA TYR A 233 6.59 0.94 -10.79
C TYR A 233 5.35 1.60 -11.38
N ALA A 234 5.07 1.36 -12.65
CA ALA A 234 3.89 1.95 -13.30
C ALA A 234 3.18 0.92 -14.18
N VAL A 235 1.86 0.90 -14.07
CA VAL A 235 1.01 0.07 -14.92
C VAL A 235 0.82 0.78 -16.26
N PRO A 236 1.12 0.14 -17.41
CA PRO A 236 0.88 0.72 -18.72
C PRO A 236 -0.61 0.79 -19.02
N GLY A 237 -0.99 1.73 -19.88
CA GLY A 237 -2.36 1.82 -20.37
C GLY A 237 -2.43 2.38 -21.79
N PRO A 238 -3.62 2.35 -22.40
CA PRO A 238 -3.83 2.81 -23.77
C PRO A 238 -3.38 4.25 -23.96
N ILE A 239 -2.68 4.53 -25.07
CA ILE A 239 -2.10 5.86 -25.35
C ILE A 239 -3.15 6.94 -25.68
N ASP A 240 -4.34 6.52 -26.07
CA ASP A 240 -5.51 7.39 -26.36
C ASP A 240 -6.33 7.74 -25.12
N LYS A 241 -6.01 7.14 -23.96
CA LYS A 241 -6.73 7.39 -22.70
C LYS A 241 -5.99 8.41 -21.83
N PRO A 242 -6.62 9.56 -21.51
CA PRO A 242 -6.03 10.57 -20.64
C PRO A 242 -5.64 10.02 -19.25
N THR A 243 -6.34 9.01 -18.76
CA THR A 243 -6.12 8.36 -17.46
C THR A 243 -4.82 7.54 -17.40
N SER A 244 -4.25 7.18 -18.56
CA SER A 244 -3.01 6.41 -18.67
C SER A 244 -1.77 7.30 -18.87
N LEU A 245 -1.95 8.58 -19.23
CA LEU A 245 -0.86 9.47 -19.64
C LEU A 245 0.24 9.61 -18.59
N GLY A 246 -0.12 9.69 -17.31
CA GLY A 246 0.84 9.84 -16.22
C GLY A 246 1.68 8.58 -16.05
N CYS A 247 1.08 7.40 -16.03
CA CYS A 247 1.80 6.13 -15.92
C CYS A 247 2.72 5.90 -17.13
N ASN A 248 2.22 6.13 -18.35
CA ASN A 248 3.04 5.98 -19.56
C ASN A 248 4.24 6.95 -19.59
N ARG A 249 4.07 8.19 -19.07
CA ARG A 249 5.18 9.13 -18.91
C ARG A 249 6.18 8.67 -17.84
N LEU A 250 5.72 8.14 -16.72
CA LEU A 250 6.61 7.58 -15.70
C LEU A 250 7.46 6.46 -16.28
N ILE A 251 6.88 5.56 -17.10
CA ILE A 251 7.62 4.48 -17.79
C ILE A 251 8.67 5.07 -18.73
N GLN A 252 8.33 6.09 -19.53
CA GLN A 252 9.28 6.78 -20.41
C GLN A 252 10.42 7.44 -19.63
N GLN A 253 10.17 7.84 -18.36
CA GLN A 253 11.16 8.46 -17.47
C GLN A 253 11.96 7.45 -16.66
N GLY A 254 11.77 6.14 -16.89
CA GLY A 254 12.53 5.07 -16.27
C GLY A 254 11.81 4.34 -15.13
N ALA A 255 10.53 4.60 -14.88
CA ALA A 255 9.75 3.75 -13.99
C ALA A 255 9.61 2.34 -14.61
N LYS A 256 9.69 1.32 -13.76
CA LYS A 256 9.55 -0.07 -14.23
C LYS A 256 8.11 -0.36 -14.62
N LEU A 257 7.92 -0.88 -15.84
CA LEU A 257 6.61 -1.33 -16.31
C LEU A 257 6.19 -2.59 -15.56
N VAL A 258 4.93 -2.63 -15.08
CA VAL A 258 4.36 -3.74 -14.33
C VAL A 258 3.09 -4.23 -15.00
N VAL A 259 3.02 -5.53 -15.26
CA VAL A 259 1.81 -6.23 -15.75
C VAL A 259 1.32 -7.27 -14.75
N ASP A 260 2.20 -7.72 -13.85
CA ASP A 260 1.90 -8.68 -12.79
C ASP A 260 2.62 -8.32 -11.49
N GLY A 261 2.13 -8.84 -10.34
CA GLY A 261 2.75 -8.59 -9.04
C GLY A 261 4.17 -9.14 -8.93
N ASN A 262 4.48 -10.21 -9.65
CA ASN A 262 5.82 -10.79 -9.65
C ASN A 262 6.87 -9.83 -10.21
N ASP A 263 6.51 -8.94 -11.15
CA ASP A 263 7.44 -7.93 -11.67
C ASP A 263 8.01 -7.03 -10.55
N ILE A 264 7.19 -6.79 -9.50
CA ILE A 264 7.61 -6.02 -8.32
C ILE A 264 8.36 -6.91 -7.34
N LEU A 265 7.84 -8.11 -7.07
CA LEU A 265 8.38 -9.02 -6.06
C LEU A 265 9.79 -9.50 -6.40
N ASP A 266 10.03 -9.90 -7.66
CA ASP A 266 11.32 -10.35 -8.14
C ASP A 266 12.39 -9.24 -8.08
N ASP A 267 11.97 -8.01 -8.41
CA ASP A 267 12.85 -6.84 -8.30
C ASP A 267 13.23 -6.53 -6.85
N LEU A 268 12.27 -6.59 -5.95
CA LEU A 268 12.52 -6.35 -4.52
C LEU A 268 13.35 -7.47 -3.88
N MET A 269 13.17 -8.73 -4.27
CA MET A 269 14.00 -9.83 -3.81
C MET A 269 15.47 -9.66 -4.25
N THR A 270 15.69 -9.07 -5.42
CA THR A 270 17.02 -8.76 -5.91
C THR A 270 17.68 -7.62 -5.12
N LEU A 271 16.89 -6.59 -4.78
CA LEU A 271 17.36 -5.41 -4.04
C LEU A 271 17.49 -5.66 -2.53
N PHE A 272 16.64 -6.52 -1.97
CA PHE A 272 16.56 -6.85 -0.55
C PHE A 272 16.53 -8.37 -0.34
N PRO A 273 17.65 -9.08 -0.49
CA PRO A 273 17.72 -10.54 -0.43
C PRO A 273 17.28 -11.16 0.92
N THR A 274 17.12 -10.33 1.95
CA THR A 274 16.63 -10.73 3.28
C THR A 274 15.15 -10.39 3.52
N ALA A 275 14.42 -9.93 2.51
CA ALA A 275 12.97 -9.75 2.63
C ALA A 275 12.31 -11.06 3.06
N PRO A 276 11.31 -11.04 3.97
CA PRO A 276 10.70 -12.26 4.45
C PRO A 276 10.12 -13.00 3.25
N GLN A 277 10.66 -14.18 2.98
CA GLN A 277 9.95 -15.13 2.16
C GLN A 277 8.60 -15.31 2.86
N ALA A 278 7.50 -15.06 2.13
CA ALA A 278 6.20 -15.53 2.57
C ALA A 278 6.41 -16.96 3.11
N PRO A 279 5.87 -17.30 4.28
CA PRO A 279 5.90 -18.68 4.66
C PRO A 279 5.36 -19.43 3.43
N LYS A 280 6.16 -20.30 2.85
CA LYS A 280 5.65 -21.34 1.97
C LYS A 280 4.70 -22.12 2.85
N THR A 281 3.50 -21.62 3.02
CA THR A 281 2.37 -22.48 3.26
C THR A 281 2.28 -23.25 1.95
N GLU A 282 2.99 -24.38 1.91
CA GLU A 282 2.44 -25.55 1.32
C GLU A 282 1.12 -25.75 2.07
N GLN A 283 0.11 -24.97 1.71
CA GLN A 283 -1.23 -25.45 1.87
C GLN A 283 -1.25 -26.63 0.90
N PRO A 284 -1.31 -27.85 1.41
CA PRO A 284 -1.72 -28.93 0.53
C PRO A 284 -2.98 -28.40 -0.16
N PRO A 285 -3.12 -28.59 -1.47
CA PRO A 285 -4.33 -28.18 -2.17
C PRO A 285 -5.49 -28.64 -1.28
N PRO A 286 -6.53 -27.81 -1.08
CA PRO A 286 -7.65 -28.21 -0.23
C PRO A 286 -8.00 -29.62 -0.66
N PRO A 287 -8.10 -30.58 0.26
CA PRO A 287 -8.30 -31.96 -0.11
C PRO A 287 -9.47 -31.99 -1.06
N VAL A 288 -9.25 -32.48 -2.27
CA VAL A 288 -10.27 -32.60 -3.33
C VAL A 288 -11.18 -33.75 -2.90
N THR A 289 -11.90 -33.53 -1.78
CA THR A 289 -12.59 -34.56 -1.04
C THR A 289 -14.01 -34.82 -1.51
N ASP A 290 -14.43 -34.21 -2.64
CA ASP A 290 -15.81 -34.44 -3.12
C ASP A 290 -15.90 -34.32 -4.65
N LEU A 291 -15.04 -35.05 -5.36
CA LEU A 291 -15.16 -35.24 -6.80
C LEU A 291 -15.90 -36.54 -7.09
N SER A 292 -16.92 -36.45 -7.96
CA SER A 292 -17.50 -37.65 -8.55
C SER A 292 -16.45 -38.43 -9.37
N LEU A 293 -16.72 -39.65 -9.71
CA LEU A 293 -15.80 -40.51 -10.47
C LEU A 293 -15.41 -39.84 -11.79
N ASP A 294 -16.39 -39.26 -12.53
CA ASP A 294 -16.15 -38.57 -13.81
C ASP A 294 -15.33 -37.29 -13.62
N GLU A 295 -15.59 -36.54 -12.53
CA GLU A 295 -14.85 -35.32 -12.21
C GLU A 295 -13.38 -35.66 -11.90
N LYS A 296 -13.11 -36.74 -11.20
CA LYS A 296 -11.76 -37.19 -10.88
C LYS A 296 -11.01 -37.64 -12.13
N ILE A 297 -11.66 -38.45 -12.98
CA ILE A 297 -11.04 -38.93 -14.23
C ILE A 297 -10.67 -37.72 -15.11
N LEU A 298 -11.58 -36.77 -15.26
CA LEU A 298 -11.33 -35.60 -16.11
C LEU A 298 -10.32 -34.65 -15.49
N TYR A 299 -10.37 -34.45 -14.18
CA TYR A 299 -9.40 -33.63 -13.45
C TYR A 299 -7.99 -34.19 -13.56
N ASP A 300 -7.82 -35.51 -13.48
CA ASP A 300 -6.53 -36.18 -13.63
C ASP A 300 -6.05 -36.18 -15.10
N ALA A 301 -6.97 -36.15 -16.07
CA ALA A 301 -6.64 -36.02 -17.50
C ALA A 301 -6.19 -34.61 -17.89
N ILE A 302 -6.57 -33.58 -17.13
CA ILE A 302 -6.08 -32.20 -17.34
C ILE A 302 -4.73 -32.08 -16.65
N GLY A 303 -3.66 -31.97 -17.43
CA GLY A 303 -2.31 -31.76 -16.91
C GLY A 303 -2.10 -30.35 -16.34
N THR A 304 -0.85 -30.07 -15.97
CA THR A 304 -0.40 -28.70 -15.61
C THR A 304 -0.38 -27.75 -16.79
N ASP A 305 -0.37 -28.28 -17.99
CA ASP A 305 -0.37 -27.51 -19.25
C ASP A 305 -1.78 -27.35 -19.82
N GLU A 306 -1.94 -26.41 -20.75
CA GLU A 306 -3.20 -26.19 -21.45
C GLU A 306 -3.62 -27.45 -22.24
N SER A 307 -4.83 -27.94 -22.02
CA SER A 307 -5.40 -29.09 -22.73
C SER A 307 -6.63 -28.69 -23.55
N HIS A 308 -6.68 -29.11 -24.82
CA HIS A 308 -7.84 -28.90 -25.67
C HIS A 308 -8.96 -29.89 -25.36
N ILE A 309 -10.22 -29.47 -25.48
CA ILE A 309 -11.39 -30.33 -25.15
C ILE A 309 -11.38 -31.68 -25.88
N ASP A 310 -10.97 -31.70 -27.16
CA ASP A 310 -10.92 -32.94 -27.94
C ASP A 310 -9.84 -33.91 -27.42
N GLU A 311 -8.75 -33.39 -26.89
CA GLU A 311 -7.69 -34.16 -26.26
C GLU A 311 -8.17 -34.74 -24.91
N LEU A 312 -8.94 -33.95 -24.16
CA LEU A 312 -9.56 -34.40 -22.90
C LEU A 312 -10.61 -35.49 -23.14
N ILE A 313 -11.41 -35.41 -24.21
CA ILE A 313 -12.32 -36.45 -24.62
C ILE A 313 -11.57 -37.75 -24.91
N SER A 314 -10.47 -37.65 -25.68
CA SER A 314 -9.66 -38.81 -26.04
C SER A 314 -8.95 -39.45 -24.84
N ARG A 315 -8.42 -38.63 -23.92
CA ARG A 315 -7.68 -39.11 -22.74
C ARG A 315 -8.58 -39.65 -21.64
N SER A 316 -9.74 -39.04 -21.41
CA SER A 316 -10.67 -39.44 -20.35
C SER A 316 -11.49 -40.67 -20.70
N GLY A 317 -11.66 -41.00 -22.00
CA GLY A 317 -12.57 -42.04 -22.47
C GLY A 317 -14.06 -41.73 -22.23
N LEU A 318 -14.39 -40.50 -21.76
CA LEU A 318 -15.76 -40.08 -21.51
C LEU A 318 -16.43 -39.56 -22.79
N THR A 319 -17.77 -39.59 -22.84
CA THR A 319 -18.48 -39.04 -23.98
C THR A 319 -18.32 -37.52 -24.05
N PRO A 320 -18.36 -36.89 -25.25
CA PRO A 320 -18.26 -35.44 -25.39
C PRO A 320 -19.25 -34.64 -24.53
N ALA A 321 -20.47 -35.17 -24.36
CA ALA A 321 -21.50 -34.55 -23.52
C ALA A 321 -21.11 -34.60 -22.03
N THR A 322 -20.61 -35.74 -21.58
CA THR A 322 -20.12 -35.93 -20.20
C THR A 322 -18.92 -35.03 -19.90
N VAL A 323 -17.96 -34.97 -20.84
CA VAL A 323 -16.78 -34.09 -20.69
C VAL A 323 -17.20 -32.62 -20.56
N SER A 324 -18.08 -32.13 -21.43
CA SER A 324 -18.55 -30.74 -21.38
C SER A 324 -19.28 -30.41 -20.06
N ALA A 325 -20.16 -31.30 -19.60
CA ALA A 325 -20.88 -31.11 -18.34
C ALA A 325 -19.95 -31.19 -17.11
N THR A 326 -18.94 -32.04 -17.17
CA THR A 326 -17.98 -32.22 -16.08
C THR A 326 -16.98 -31.08 -16.03
N LEU A 327 -16.50 -30.54 -17.17
CA LEU A 327 -15.70 -29.33 -17.24
C LEU A 327 -16.41 -28.13 -16.60
N MET A 328 -17.70 -27.95 -16.89
CA MET A 328 -18.50 -26.89 -16.28
C MET A 328 -18.62 -27.05 -14.76
N ARG A 329 -18.79 -28.27 -14.26
CA ARG A 329 -18.81 -28.54 -12.81
C ARG A 329 -17.46 -28.28 -12.13
N LEU A 330 -16.36 -28.68 -12.75
CA LEU A 330 -15.00 -28.44 -12.24
C LEU A 330 -14.67 -26.93 -12.27
N GLU A 331 -15.15 -26.19 -13.28
CA GLU A 331 -15.05 -24.73 -13.33
C GLU A 331 -15.83 -24.06 -12.19
N MET A 332 -17.08 -24.51 -11.94
CA MET A 332 -17.88 -24.02 -10.80
C MET A 332 -17.21 -24.32 -9.45
N LYS A 333 -16.52 -25.45 -9.32
CA LYS A 333 -15.71 -25.82 -8.15
C LYS A 333 -14.37 -25.06 -8.10
N ARG A 334 -14.06 -24.19 -9.07
CA ARG A 334 -12.80 -23.44 -9.19
C ARG A 334 -11.55 -24.30 -9.25
N LEU A 335 -11.66 -25.48 -9.82
CA LEU A 335 -10.56 -26.42 -9.98
C LEU A 335 -9.87 -26.29 -11.33
N LEU A 336 -10.52 -25.65 -12.30
CA LEU A 336 -9.95 -25.34 -13.61
C LEU A 336 -10.44 -23.99 -14.15
N LYS A 337 -9.70 -23.48 -15.14
CA LYS A 337 -9.99 -22.21 -15.82
C LYS A 337 -10.15 -22.46 -17.31
N PRO A 338 -11.24 -22.01 -17.93
CA PRO A 338 -11.41 -22.02 -19.37
C PRO A 338 -10.52 -20.96 -20.02
N LEU A 339 -9.92 -21.30 -21.16
CA LEU A 339 -9.12 -20.42 -22.02
C LEU A 339 -9.77 -20.29 -23.39
N PRO A 340 -9.44 -19.21 -24.17
CA PRO A 340 -9.91 -19.07 -25.53
C PRO A 340 -9.58 -20.30 -26.41
N GLY A 341 -10.48 -20.70 -27.30
CA GLY A 341 -10.28 -21.83 -28.18
C GLY A 341 -10.58 -23.20 -27.56
N ARG A 342 -11.52 -23.27 -26.59
CA ARG A 342 -11.92 -24.52 -25.90
C ARG A 342 -10.76 -25.25 -25.21
N ARG A 343 -9.84 -24.49 -24.65
CA ARG A 343 -8.74 -25.01 -23.84
C ARG A 343 -9.04 -24.83 -22.36
N TYR A 344 -8.48 -25.70 -21.55
CA TYR A 344 -8.65 -25.71 -20.12
C TYR A 344 -7.31 -25.92 -19.43
N VAL A 345 -7.12 -25.26 -18.29
CA VAL A 345 -5.93 -25.40 -17.45
C VAL A 345 -6.34 -25.63 -16.01
N ARG A 346 -5.60 -26.46 -15.33
CA ARG A 346 -5.80 -26.77 -13.90
C ARG A 346 -5.43 -25.54 -13.06
N LEU A 347 -6.29 -25.17 -12.12
CA LEU A 347 -5.94 -24.20 -11.10
C LEU A 347 -5.29 -24.96 -9.94
N ILE A 348 -3.98 -24.75 -9.79
CA ILE A 348 -3.15 -25.33 -8.72
C ILE A 348 -3.36 -24.53 -7.44
#